data_e3ccf7cb7d8d503f7e654fe6ab9c6023
#
_entry.id   e3ccf7cb7d8d503f7e654fe6ab9c6023
#
_cell.length_a   1.000
_cell.length_b   1.000
_cell.length_c   1.000
_cell.angle_alpha   90.00
_cell.angle_beta   90.00
_cell.angle_gamma   90.00
#
_symmetry.space_group_name_H-M   'P 1'
#
loop_
_entity.id
_entity.type
_entity.pdbx_description
1 polymer ?
#
loop_
_entity_poly.entity_id
_entity_poly.type
_entity_poly.pdbx_seq_one_letter_code
_entity_poly.pdbx_strand_id
1 'polypeptide(L)'
;MKAVSIELTTNKVLYEPGEDITVNVMVRGLMSREDIELTVIKDSQEITKRVLQAIPPESEIMDYVRINDVGTYEISARCCGSEVRTPVMIINRPETPLRFVLVFHNHQPIHKYPSGIYHGPWAFQHTWSPEFYPIYDVGPYLLHARLVNKYRVSVTYNLSPSLLWQWDDLLRNGVFIEGADHVEYIGPWDSRVGLIKEAINTYSRLANEGVIEVLTSFLAHPIAGYLIEKFEVYDLLRWELSRGKEVTRRVLGVNAVGMWLPELYFSEKLRNILCDEGIRFIVLDGVYHLGEAIKDRSSIYRVYRHDCLTILFRDTALSDLLSFQLNKASNAQEADANARRLIIELMMRINYARDGVVTMALDGENWMILPTPNPYAALLLEKIMMYLSQAKSDGYVMPIRPSIIKEFHDEIKEIPTTSWLGSPAKWISERADIQSRLWSMAQAAISKWRLYEEVFGEDEELRMSLAMTLDSDYYWAEFVNVNHVGEWAHSVISRAEDALNSLGIRFSLENDHLEITVSNNWVKDANLVLGIETPETYLEYSIKVQSGSSEPIRINGFNNVVISLLSPKTRTQIRKPIKIVREVTKH
;
A
#
# COMPACT_ATOMS: atom_id res chain seq x y z
N MET A 1 20.88 -36.99 23.78
CA MET A 1 20.59 -37.73 22.55
C MET A 1 20.05 -36.72 21.55
N LYS A 2 20.59 -36.65 20.32
CA LYS A 2 19.93 -35.85 19.26
C LYS A 2 18.59 -36.52 18.98
N ALA A 3 17.51 -35.72 18.94
CA ALA A 3 16.19 -36.24 18.57
C ALA A 3 16.24 -36.73 17.12
N VAL A 4 15.56 -37.82 16.82
CA VAL A 4 15.39 -38.31 15.46
C VAL A 4 14.55 -37.27 14.69
N SER A 5 15.05 -36.84 13.54
CA SER A 5 14.31 -35.97 12.64
C SER A 5 13.92 -36.72 11.37
N ILE A 6 12.71 -36.47 10.90
CA ILE A 6 12.18 -36.99 9.64
C ILE A 6 11.73 -35.83 8.75
N GLU A 7 12.08 -35.87 7.48
CA GLU A 7 11.66 -34.91 6.44
C GLU A 7 11.04 -35.69 5.27
N LEU A 8 10.00 -35.16 4.69
CA LEU A 8 9.27 -35.75 3.57
C LEU A 8 9.04 -34.73 2.49
N THR A 9 9.47 -35.03 1.28
CA THR A 9 9.25 -34.18 0.11
C THR A 9 8.77 -35.00 -1.08
N THR A 10 8.07 -34.34 -2.00
CA THR A 10 7.75 -34.90 -3.31
C THR A 10 8.26 -33.95 -4.41
N ASN A 11 8.50 -34.51 -5.60
CA ASN A 11 9.07 -33.73 -6.71
C ASN A 11 8.14 -32.62 -7.25
N LYS A 12 6.81 -32.73 -7.04
CA LYS A 12 5.81 -31.75 -7.46
C LYS A 12 4.71 -31.61 -6.39
N VAL A 13 3.79 -30.67 -6.63
CA VAL A 13 2.53 -30.52 -5.89
C VAL A 13 1.36 -31.11 -6.67
N LEU A 14 1.35 -30.89 -8.00
CA LEU A 14 0.28 -31.24 -8.92
C LEU A 14 0.72 -32.39 -9.81
N TYR A 15 -0.11 -33.40 -9.95
CA TYR A 15 0.15 -34.60 -10.76
C TYR A 15 -1.08 -34.97 -11.58
N GLU A 16 -0.85 -35.57 -12.75
CA GLU A 16 -1.93 -36.20 -13.52
C GLU A 16 -2.30 -37.58 -12.94
N PRO A 17 -3.55 -38.05 -13.13
CA PRO A 17 -3.93 -39.40 -12.73
C PRO A 17 -2.96 -40.46 -13.29
N GLY A 18 -2.43 -41.33 -12.42
CA GLY A 18 -1.49 -42.39 -12.81
C GLY A 18 -0.04 -41.94 -13.02
N GLU A 19 0.29 -40.64 -12.81
CA GLU A 19 1.66 -40.17 -12.84
C GLU A 19 2.43 -40.68 -11.61
N ASP A 20 3.72 -40.99 -11.79
CA ASP A 20 4.58 -41.42 -10.67
C ASP A 20 4.98 -40.24 -9.78
N ILE A 21 4.57 -40.26 -8.53
CA ILE A 21 4.95 -39.32 -7.49
C ILE A 21 6.26 -39.78 -6.88
N THR A 22 7.35 -39.10 -7.15
CA THR A 22 8.63 -39.38 -6.47
C THR A 22 8.56 -38.85 -5.04
N VAL A 23 8.73 -39.75 -4.08
CA VAL A 23 8.71 -39.44 -2.66
C VAL A 23 10.12 -39.59 -2.13
N ASN A 24 10.65 -38.55 -1.47
CA ASN A 24 11.94 -38.59 -0.80
C ASN A 24 11.74 -38.45 0.71
N VAL A 25 12.20 -39.42 1.46
CA VAL A 25 12.15 -39.47 2.94
C VAL A 25 13.57 -39.41 3.45
N MET A 26 13.89 -38.38 4.24
CA MET A 26 15.15 -38.21 4.93
C MET A 26 14.96 -38.43 6.42
N VAL A 27 15.70 -39.36 7.02
CA VAL A 27 15.68 -39.60 8.48
C VAL A 27 17.10 -39.45 9.02
N ARG A 28 17.27 -38.68 10.09
CA ARG A 28 18.56 -38.42 10.74
C ARG A 28 18.51 -38.70 12.23
N GLY A 29 19.66 -39.05 12.78
CA GLY A 29 19.82 -39.28 14.21
C GLY A 29 19.39 -40.66 14.66
N LEU A 30 19.32 -41.61 13.73
CA LEU A 30 19.01 -43.02 14.03
C LEU A 30 20.14 -43.70 14.82
N MET A 31 19.77 -44.56 15.79
CA MET A 31 20.69 -45.39 16.57
C MET A 31 20.65 -46.86 16.16
N SER A 32 19.56 -47.29 15.54
CA SER A 32 19.31 -48.65 15.05
C SER A 32 18.61 -48.62 13.70
N ARG A 33 18.46 -49.76 13.07
CA ARG A 33 17.55 -49.92 11.93
C ARG A 33 16.14 -49.68 12.41
N GLU A 34 15.40 -48.87 11.61
CA GLU A 34 14.01 -48.51 11.94
C GLU A 34 13.13 -48.64 10.71
N ASP A 35 11.87 -48.99 10.93
CA ASP A 35 10.85 -49.02 9.92
C ASP A 35 10.27 -47.60 9.71
N ILE A 36 10.15 -47.19 8.46
CA ILE A 36 9.42 -46.00 8.06
C ILE A 36 8.09 -46.42 7.43
N GLU A 37 7.00 -46.05 8.06
CA GLU A 37 5.67 -46.25 7.48
C GLU A 37 5.38 -45.11 6.51
N LEU A 38 5.31 -45.39 5.21
CA LEU A 38 4.88 -44.48 4.16
C LEU A 38 3.41 -44.75 3.84
N THR A 39 2.55 -43.74 4.02
CA THR A 39 1.10 -43.88 3.89
C THR A 39 0.53 -42.80 2.95
N VAL A 40 -0.40 -43.18 2.09
CA VAL A 40 -1.23 -42.23 1.29
C VAL A 40 -2.58 -42.12 1.98
N ILE A 41 -2.99 -40.88 2.25
CA ILE A 41 -4.23 -40.55 2.98
C ILE A 41 -5.12 -39.70 2.09
N LYS A 42 -6.42 -40.04 2.03
CA LYS A 42 -7.47 -39.22 1.45
C LYS A 42 -8.64 -39.14 2.42
N ASP A 43 -9.15 -37.92 2.67
CA ASP A 43 -10.29 -37.69 3.57
C ASP A 43 -10.14 -38.38 4.94
N SER A 44 -8.91 -38.34 5.51
CA SER A 44 -8.51 -38.99 6.76
C SER A 44 -8.50 -40.53 6.73
N GLN A 45 -8.64 -41.14 5.57
CA GLN A 45 -8.57 -42.60 5.39
C GLN A 45 -7.25 -42.99 4.72
N GLU A 46 -6.62 -44.05 5.25
CA GLU A 46 -5.45 -44.66 4.64
C GLU A 46 -5.86 -45.42 3.37
N ILE A 47 -5.28 -45.03 2.24
CA ILE A 47 -5.54 -45.67 0.94
C ILE A 47 -4.48 -46.72 0.63
N THR A 48 -3.22 -46.42 0.95
CA THR A 48 -2.07 -47.30 0.70
C THR A 48 -1.06 -47.12 1.82
N LYS A 49 -0.46 -48.23 2.24
CA LYS A 49 0.60 -48.25 3.25
C LYS A 49 1.78 -49.10 2.75
N ARG A 50 3.00 -48.62 2.95
CA ARG A 50 4.26 -49.32 2.68
C ARG A 50 5.20 -49.16 3.85
N VAL A 51 6.13 -50.12 4.01
CA VAL A 51 7.17 -50.06 5.02
C VAL A 51 8.51 -50.00 4.29
N LEU A 52 9.29 -48.98 4.62
CA LEU A 52 10.64 -48.75 4.12
C LEU A 52 11.62 -48.95 5.27
N GLN A 53 12.90 -49.27 4.96
CA GLN A 53 13.92 -49.51 5.98
C GLN A 53 14.92 -48.37 6.05
N ALA A 54 15.03 -47.73 7.20
CA ALA A 54 16.04 -46.72 7.47
C ALA A 54 17.24 -47.32 8.21
N ILE A 55 18.44 -46.89 7.80
CA ILE A 55 19.71 -47.39 8.34
C ILE A 55 20.46 -46.26 9.07
N PRO A 56 21.01 -46.53 10.28
CA PRO A 56 21.78 -45.54 11.01
C PRO A 56 23.04 -45.08 10.28
N PRO A 57 23.54 -43.87 10.56
CA PRO A 57 22.94 -42.85 11.43
C PRO A 57 21.94 -41.93 10.68
N GLU A 58 21.91 -42.05 9.37
CA GLU A 58 21.10 -41.22 8.44
C GLU A 58 20.70 -42.05 7.24
N SER A 59 19.45 -41.88 6.79
CA SER A 59 18.96 -42.52 5.56
C SER A 59 18.19 -41.54 4.70
N GLU A 60 18.54 -41.52 3.43
CA GLU A 60 17.74 -40.90 2.36
C GLU A 60 17.15 -42.01 1.51
N ILE A 61 15.81 -42.08 1.46
CA ILE A 61 15.08 -43.13 0.78
C ILE A 61 14.18 -42.50 -0.26
N MET A 62 14.33 -42.93 -1.51
CA MET A 62 13.47 -42.57 -2.61
C MET A 62 12.50 -43.73 -2.89
N ASP A 63 11.21 -43.40 -2.97
CA ASP A 63 10.15 -44.34 -3.36
C ASP A 63 9.19 -43.67 -4.36
N TYR A 64 8.32 -44.45 -4.96
CA TYR A 64 7.36 -44.00 -5.95
C TYR A 64 5.95 -44.39 -5.54
N VAL A 65 5.05 -43.41 -5.56
CA VAL A 65 3.64 -43.62 -5.30
C VAL A 65 2.87 -43.29 -6.55
N ARG A 66 1.85 -44.08 -6.88
CA ARG A 66 0.96 -43.83 -8.02
C ARG A 66 -0.49 -43.76 -7.53
N ILE A 67 -1.19 -42.69 -7.92
CA ILE A 67 -2.57 -42.44 -7.56
C ILE A 67 -3.37 -42.16 -8.84
N ASN A 68 -4.46 -42.89 -9.04
CA ASN A 68 -5.25 -42.79 -10.28
C ASN A 68 -6.47 -41.85 -10.17
N ASP A 69 -7.01 -41.70 -8.97
CA ASP A 69 -8.22 -40.90 -8.77
C ASP A 69 -7.90 -39.44 -8.51
N VAL A 70 -8.61 -38.55 -9.16
CA VAL A 70 -8.49 -37.11 -8.92
C VAL A 70 -8.88 -36.75 -7.47
N GLY A 71 -8.21 -35.77 -6.91
CA GLY A 71 -8.47 -35.30 -5.56
C GLY A 71 -7.23 -34.78 -4.85
N THR A 72 -7.42 -34.37 -3.62
CA THR A 72 -6.34 -33.93 -2.72
C THR A 72 -5.95 -35.07 -1.80
N TYR A 73 -4.66 -35.29 -1.64
CA TYR A 73 -4.09 -36.36 -0.83
C TYR A 73 -3.00 -35.81 0.10
N GLU A 74 -2.77 -36.50 1.19
CA GLU A 74 -1.59 -36.32 2.02
C GLU A 74 -0.72 -37.59 1.92
N ILE A 75 0.57 -37.39 1.69
CA ILE A 75 1.57 -38.45 1.84
C ILE A 75 2.18 -38.27 3.23
N SER A 76 2.15 -39.32 4.05
CA SER A 76 2.67 -39.34 5.42
C SER A 76 3.83 -40.26 5.50
N ALA A 77 4.89 -39.86 6.22
CA ALA A 77 5.97 -40.73 6.63
C ALA A 77 6.08 -40.71 8.16
N ARG A 78 6.05 -41.91 8.77
CA ARG A 78 6.14 -42.07 10.23
C ARG A 78 7.33 -42.95 10.57
N CYS A 79 8.17 -42.49 11.49
CA CYS A 79 9.30 -43.24 12.05
C CYS A 79 9.60 -42.77 13.48
N CYS A 80 9.97 -43.70 14.34
CA CYS A 80 10.54 -43.40 15.67
C CYS A 80 9.64 -42.50 16.55
N GLY A 81 8.33 -42.62 16.41
CA GLY A 81 7.33 -41.79 17.12
C GLY A 81 7.07 -40.41 16.53
N SER A 82 7.75 -40.04 15.43
CA SER A 82 7.51 -38.81 14.68
C SER A 82 6.77 -39.09 13.37
N GLU A 83 5.92 -38.14 12.94
CA GLU A 83 5.19 -38.19 11.68
C GLU A 83 5.30 -36.86 10.97
N VAL A 84 5.51 -36.91 9.67
CA VAL A 84 5.47 -35.73 8.77
C VAL A 84 4.53 -36.01 7.62
N ARG A 85 3.87 -34.94 7.11
CA ARG A 85 2.89 -35.02 6.03
C ARG A 85 3.18 -33.99 4.95
N THR A 86 2.96 -34.39 3.71
CA THR A 86 3.12 -33.55 2.52
C THR A 86 1.86 -33.62 1.67
N PRO A 87 1.13 -32.52 1.45
CA PRO A 87 -0.05 -32.52 0.59
C PRO A 87 0.34 -32.52 -0.89
N VAL A 88 -0.44 -33.25 -1.68
CA VAL A 88 -0.37 -33.32 -3.13
C VAL A 88 -1.77 -33.32 -3.74
N MET A 89 -1.90 -32.89 -5.00
CA MET A 89 -3.17 -32.92 -5.72
C MET A 89 -3.04 -33.71 -7.01
N ILE A 90 -3.97 -34.62 -7.23
CA ILE A 90 -4.15 -35.34 -8.48
C ILE A 90 -5.23 -34.62 -9.27
N ILE A 91 -4.90 -34.10 -10.43
CA ILE A 91 -5.79 -33.28 -11.24
C ILE A 91 -5.49 -33.48 -12.72
N ASN A 92 -6.51 -33.56 -13.56
CA ASN A 92 -6.33 -33.51 -15.01
C ASN A 92 -5.75 -32.15 -15.40
N ARG A 93 -4.72 -32.18 -16.24
CA ARG A 93 -4.16 -30.93 -16.77
C ARG A 93 -5.26 -30.17 -17.52
N PRO A 94 -5.46 -28.87 -17.20
CA PRO A 94 -6.47 -28.09 -17.89
C PRO A 94 -6.06 -27.81 -19.35
N GLU A 95 -7.02 -27.75 -20.26
CA GLU A 95 -6.76 -27.34 -21.66
C GLU A 95 -6.18 -25.91 -21.74
N THR A 96 -6.67 -25.02 -20.87
CA THR A 96 -6.15 -23.67 -20.71
C THR A 96 -5.65 -23.50 -19.28
N PRO A 97 -4.38 -23.14 -19.06
CA PRO A 97 -3.85 -22.91 -17.72
C PRO A 97 -4.64 -21.86 -16.98
N LEU A 98 -4.81 -22.04 -15.66
CA LEU A 98 -5.47 -21.07 -14.78
C LEU A 98 -4.71 -19.75 -14.78
N ARG A 99 -5.35 -18.67 -15.25
CA ARG A 99 -4.74 -17.33 -15.20
C ARG A 99 -4.71 -16.83 -13.76
N PHE A 100 -3.54 -16.38 -13.33
CA PHE A 100 -3.29 -15.98 -11.96
C PHE A 100 -2.55 -14.65 -11.88
N VAL A 101 -3.09 -13.70 -11.13
CA VAL A 101 -2.47 -12.42 -10.79
C VAL A 101 -2.11 -12.45 -9.31
N LEU A 102 -0.82 -12.37 -9.01
CA LEU A 102 -0.30 -12.28 -7.65
C LEU A 102 0.17 -10.85 -7.41
N VAL A 103 -0.42 -10.18 -6.40
CA VAL A 103 -0.09 -8.79 -6.06
C VAL A 103 0.44 -8.73 -4.63
N PHE A 104 1.64 -8.15 -4.48
CA PHE A 104 2.20 -7.82 -3.19
C PHE A 104 2.29 -6.30 -3.01
N HIS A 105 1.71 -5.82 -1.91
CA HIS A 105 1.81 -4.45 -1.47
C HIS A 105 2.95 -4.34 -0.46
N ASN A 106 4.11 -3.87 -0.92
CA ASN A 106 5.27 -3.56 -0.09
C ASN A 106 5.23 -2.08 0.30
N HIS A 107 5.03 -1.80 1.56
CA HIS A 107 4.72 -0.45 2.01
C HIS A 107 5.39 -0.11 3.34
N GLN A 108 5.83 1.15 3.45
CA GLN A 108 6.12 1.82 4.71
C GLN A 108 5.62 3.27 4.64
N PRO A 109 4.91 3.75 5.65
CA PRO A 109 4.58 5.17 5.76
C PRO A 109 5.85 6.00 5.83
N ILE A 110 5.75 7.29 5.54
CA ILE A 110 6.91 8.17 5.61
C ILE A 110 7.21 8.48 7.08
N HIS A 111 8.31 7.93 7.59
CA HIS A 111 8.72 8.03 9.00
C HIS A 111 9.51 9.30 9.33
N LYS A 112 9.34 10.38 8.58
CA LYS A 112 10.10 11.61 8.71
C LYS A 112 9.27 12.71 9.37
N TYR A 113 9.83 13.39 10.36
CA TYR A 113 9.26 14.60 10.95
C TYR A 113 9.59 15.86 10.11
N PRO A 114 8.87 16.98 10.30
CA PRO A 114 9.22 18.27 9.68
C PRO A 114 10.65 18.72 9.98
N SER A 115 11.22 18.30 11.11
CA SER A 115 12.62 18.54 11.49
C SER A 115 13.64 17.89 10.55
N GLY A 116 13.21 16.96 9.70
CA GLY A 116 14.07 16.16 8.82
C GLY A 116 14.56 14.85 9.46
N ILE A 117 14.25 14.59 10.72
CA ILE A 117 14.64 13.37 11.44
C ILE A 117 13.61 12.28 11.21
N TYR A 118 14.07 11.06 10.91
CA TYR A 118 13.23 9.88 10.84
C TYR A 118 13.01 9.30 12.24
N HIS A 119 11.75 9.11 12.62
CA HIS A 119 11.39 8.51 13.91
C HIS A 119 11.40 6.98 13.92
N GLY A 120 11.79 6.36 12.82
CA GLY A 120 11.95 4.92 12.71
C GLY A 120 12.72 4.50 11.46
N PRO A 121 13.44 3.37 11.54
CA PRO A 121 14.31 2.88 10.45
C PRO A 121 13.60 1.95 9.47
N TRP A 122 12.32 1.65 9.65
CA TRP A 122 11.65 0.48 9.05
C TRP A 122 11.69 0.45 7.53
N ALA A 123 11.54 1.60 6.85
CA ALA A 123 11.65 1.68 5.39
C ALA A 123 13.02 1.18 4.87
N PHE A 124 14.05 1.29 5.68
CA PHE A 124 15.41 0.88 5.37
C PHE A 124 15.73 -0.49 5.94
N GLN A 125 15.40 -0.69 7.22
CA GLN A 125 15.67 -1.91 7.98
C GLN A 125 15.05 -3.14 7.31
N HIS A 126 13.81 -3.08 6.87
CA HIS A 126 13.13 -4.18 6.17
C HIS A 126 13.71 -4.50 4.77
N THR A 127 14.81 -3.84 4.40
CA THR A 127 15.61 -4.20 3.22
C THR A 127 16.92 -4.86 3.61
N TRP A 128 17.67 -4.24 4.52
CA TRP A 128 19.06 -4.65 4.79
C TRP A 128 19.27 -5.50 6.03
N SER A 129 18.34 -5.51 7.00
CA SER A 129 18.53 -6.29 8.22
C SER A 129 18.32 -7.78 7.97
N PRO A 130 19.06 -8.65 8.66
CA PRO A 130 18.95 -10.11 8.54
C PRO A 130 17.73 -10.64 9.30
N GLU A 131 16.54 -10.12 8.98
CA GLU A 131 15.30 -10.40 9.72
C GLU A 131 14.88 -11.87 9.67
N PHE A 132 15.28 -12.57 8.60
CA PHE A 132 14.95 -13.99 8.41
C PHE A 132 16.12 -14.94 8.65
N TYR A 133 17.09 -14.50 9.49
CA TYR A 133 18.17 -15.38 9.94
C TYR A 133 17.60 -16.62 10.69
N PRO A 134 18.14 -17.84 10.50
CA PRO A 134 19.34 -18.18 9.75
C PRO A 134 19.11 -18.60 8.29
N ILE A 135 17.89 -18.45 7.74
CA ILE A 135 17.57 -18.94 6.38
C ILE A 135 17.97 -17.89 5.33
N TYR A 136 17.64 -16.62 5.60
CA TYR A 136 17.96 -15.48 4.72
C TYR A 136 18.59 -14.37 5.54
N ASP A 137 19.57 -13.72 4.95
CA ASP A 137 20.37 -12.68 5.59
C ASP A 137 19.95 -11.27 5.11
N VAL A 138 18.65 -11.09 4.89
CA VAL A 138 18.06 -9.83 4.41
C VAL A 138 16.63 -9.68 4.91
N GLY A 139 16.08 -8.47 4.76
CA GLY A 139 14.67 -8.18 5.01
C GLY A 139 13.75 -8.49 3.83
N PRO A 140 12.42 -8.33 4.03
CA PRO A 140 11.39 -8.75 3.07
C PRO A 140 11.52 -8.09 1.70
N TYR A 141 11.81 -6.81 1.61
CA TYR A 141 11.81 -6.12 0.31
C TYR A 141 12.89 -6.62 -0.64
N LEU A 142 14.09 -6.90 -0.13
CA LEU A 142 15.16 -7.50 -0.92
C LEU A 142 14.93 -9.00 -1.15
N LEU A 143 14.36 -9.71 -0.18
CA LEU A 143 14.00 -11.12 -0.35
C LEU A 143 13.02 -11.30 -1.52
N HIS A 144 11.94 -10.53 -1.58
CA HIS A 144 11.00 -10.55 -2.70
C HIS A 144 11.71 -10.35 -4.04
N ALA A 145 12.58 -9.35 -4.14
CA ALA A 145 13.34 -9.07 -5.36
C ALA A 145 14.21 -10.26 -5.78
N ARG A 146 14.93 -10.86 -4.83
CA ARG A 146 15.81 -12.02 -5.07
C ARG A 146 15.01 -13.26 -5.50
N LEU A 147 13.88 -13.55 -4.84
CA LEU A 147 13.06 -14.71 -5.15
C LEU A 147 12.40 -14.62 -6.52
N VAL A 148 11.82 -13.48 -6.86
CA VAL A 148 11.22 -13.32 -8.20
C VAL A 148 12.26 -13.33 -9.30
N ASN A 149 13.47 -12.82 -9.02
CA ASN A 149 14.61 -12.95 -9.93
C ASN A 149 15.03 -14.40 -10.14
N LYS A 150 15.04 -15.21 -9.08
CA LYS A 150 15.42 -16.63 -9.10
C LYS A 150 14.42 -17.49 -9.87
N TYR A 151 13.13 -17.35 -9.56
CA TYR A 151 12.08 -18.25 -10.05
C TYR A 151 11.35 -17.74 -11.27
N ARG A 152 11.52 -16.47 -11.65
CA ARG A 152 10.95 -15.85 -12.87
C ARG A 152 9.42 -16.01 -12.96
N VAL A 153 8.74 -16.03 -11.83
CA VAL A 153 7.28 -16.01 -11.74
C VAL A 153 6.80 -14.58 -11.99
N SER A 154 5.75 -14.42 -12.77
CA SER A 154 5.14 -13.10 -12.97
C SER A 154 4.40 -12.67 -11.69
N VAL A 155 4.85 -11.57 -11.10
CA VAL A 155 4.28 -10.96 -9.89
C VAL A 155 4.04 -9.48 -10.13
N THR A 156 2.98 -8.97 -9.54
CA THR A 156 2.67 -7.53 -9.52
C THR A 156 3.09 -6.96 -8.17
N TYR A 157 3.94 -5.94 -8.20
CA TYR A 157 4.42 -5.27 -6.99
C TYR A 157 3.92 -3.84 -6.91
N ASN A 158 3.29 -3.50 -5.80
CA ASN A 158 3.26 -2.13 -5.34
C ASN A 158 4.42 -1.93 -4.36
N LEU A 159 5.49 -1.31 -4.81
CA LEU A 159 6.46 -0.67 -3.94
C LEU A 159 5.92 0.73 -3.71
N SER A 160 5.33 0.99 -2.55
CA SER A 160 4.59 2.24 -2.34
C SER A 160 5.46 3.46 -2.61
N PRO A 161 4.91 4.53 -3.20
CA PRO A 161 5.67 5.76 -3.41
C PRO A 161 6.28 6.33 -2.13
N SER A 162 5.63 6.14 -0.98
CA SER A 162 6.16 6.50 0.35
C SER A 162 7.43 5.73 0.71
N LEU A 163 7.48 4.42 0.44
CA LEU A 163 8.68 3.60 0.61
C LEU A 163 9.79 4.05 -0.36
N LEU A 164 9.47 4.19 -1.63
CA LEU A 164 10.42 4.60 -2.67
C LEU A 164 10.97 6.00 -2.43
N TRP A 165 10.13 6.92 -1.94
CA TRP A 165 10.55 8.29 -1.61
C TRP A 165 11.60 8.29 -0.48
N GLN A 166 11.43 7.46 0.55
CA GLN A 166 12.38 7.32 1.64
C GLN A 166 13.72 6.71 1.16
N TRP A 167 13.66 5.70 0.28
CA TRP A 167 14.88 5.17 -0.33
C TRP A 167 15.61 6.21 -1.18
N ASP A 168 14.88 7.02 -1.97
CA ASP A 168 15.46 8.10 -2.78
C ASP A 168 16.09 9.20 -1.89
N ASP A 169 15.45 9.54 -0.76
CA ASP A 169 15.99 10.50 0.21
C ASP A 169 17.31 10.01 0.80
N LEU A 170 17.38 8.74 1.23
CA LEU A 170 18.62 8.14 1.72
C LEU A 170 19.71 8.14 0.65
N LEU A 171 19.37 7.76 -0.59
CA LEU A 171 20.35 7.67 -1.68
C LEU A 171 20.93 9.02 -2.09
N ARG A 172 20.17 10.11 -1.95
CA ARG A 172 20.58 11.47 -2.35
C ARG A 172 21.23 12.25 -1.23
N ASN A 173 20.61 12.21 -0.05
CA ASN A 173 20.91 13.15 1.02
C ASN A 173 21.52 12.48 2.25
N GLY A 174 21.35 11.15 2.39
CA GLY A 174 21.49 10.50 3.66
C GLY A 174 20.32 10.82 4.60
N VAL A 175 20.22 10.11 5.70
CA VAL A 175 19.11 10.25 6.66
C VAL A 175 19.62 10.32 8.09
N PHE A 176 18.92 11.10 8.91
CA PHE A 176 19.08 11.10 10.35
C PHE A 176 17.94 10.26 10.94
N ILE A 177 18.27 9.25 11.73
CA ILE A 177 17.29 8.33 12.32
C ILE A 177 17.38 8.42 13.84
N GLU A 178 16.25 8.61 14.50
CA GLU A 178 16.14 8.60 15.96
C GLU A 178 16.38 7.19 16.48
N GLY A 179 17.36 7.03 17.38
CA GLY A 179 17.63 5.82 18.14
C GLY A 179 17.24 6.01 19.60
N ALA A 180 17.48 4.98 20.43
CA ALA A 180 17.12 5.01 21.85
C ALA A 180 17.84 6.12 22.63
N ASP A 181 19.12 6.37 22.32
CA ASP A 181 19.96 7.30 23.09
C ASP A 181 20.59 8.42 22.24
N HIS A 182 20.51 8.34 20.92
CA HIS A 182 21.12 9.31 20.00
C HIS A 182 20.46 9.25 18.62
N VAL A 183 20.73 10.28 17.82
CA VAL A 183 20.35 10.30 16.39
C VAL A 183 21.52 9.76 15.57
N GLU A 184 21.28 8.68 14.79
CA GLU A 184 22.26 8.11 13.87
C GLU A 184 22.16 8.79 12.51
N TYR A 185 23.29 9.16 11.91
CA TYR A 185 23.35 9.56 10.52
C TYR A 185 23.80 8.40 9.63
N ILE A 186 22.98 8.07 8.62
CA ILE A 186 23.30 7.08 7.60
C ILE A 186 23.49 7.81 6.27
N GLY A 187 24.73 7.84 5.79
CA GLY A 187 25.06 8.49 4.52
C GLY A 187 24.83 7.59 3.32
N PRO A 188 24.77 8.17 2.08
CA PRO A 188 24.58 7.40 0.84
C PRO A 188 25.69 6.38 0.54
N TRP A 189 26.82 6.48 1.23
CA TRP A 189 28.00 5.60 1.14
C TRP A 189 28.05 4.51 2.21
N ASP A 190 27.08 4.45 3.12
CA ASP A 190 27.00 3.37 4.10
C ASP A 190 26.86 2.03 3.38
N SER A 191 27.55 1.00 3.86
CA SER A 191 27.55 -0.32 3.23
C SER A 191 26.16 -0.95 3.10
N ARG A 192 25.27 -0.68 4.07
CA ARG A 192 23.87 -1.15 4.08
C ARG A 192 23.07 -0.62 2.89
N VAL A 193 23.40 0.59 2.42
CA VAL A 193 22.73 1.23 1.27
C VAL A 193 22.94 0.44 -0.03
N GLY A 194 24.00 -0.36 -0.12
CA GLY A 194 24.23 -1.28 -1.23
C GLY A 194 23.07 -2.27 -1.44
N LEU A 195 22.44 -2.74 -0.36
CA LEU A 195 21.30 -3.66 -0.43
C LEU A 195 20.02 -2.98 -0.92
N ILE A 196 19.80 -1.70 -0.59
CA ILE A 196 18.69 -0.92 -1.16
C ILE A 196 18.90 -0.71 -2.66
N LYS A 197 20.13 -0.38 -3.09
CA LYS A 197 20.47 -0.27 -4.52
C LYS A 197 20.26 -1.59 -5.25
N GLU A 198 20.62 -2.73 -4.64
CA GLU A 198 20.36 -4.07 -5.19
C GLU A 198 18.85 -4.29 -5.40
N ALA A 199 18.01 -3.98 -4.40
CA ALA A 199 16.57 -4.10 -4.49
C ALA A 199 16.00 -3.24 -5.64
N ILE A 200 16.32 -1.94 -5.68
CA ILE A 200 15.86 -1.01 -6.72
C ILE A 200 16.28 -1.51 -8.11
N ASN A 201 17.54 -1.86 -8.31
CA ASN A 201 18.05 -2.32 -9.59
C ASN A 201 17.40 -3.62 -10.04
N THR A 202 17.12 -4.53 -9.10
CA THR A 202 16.47 -5.80 -9.40
C THR A 202 15.02 -5.61 -9.82
N TYR A 203 14.23 -4.84 -9.07
CA TYR A 203 12.85 -4.53 -9.45
C TYR A 203 12.76 -3.77 -10.77
N SER A 204 13.61 -2.75 -10.96
CA SER A 204 13.66 -1.97 -12.21
C SER A 204 13.97 -2.85 -13.42
N ARG A 205 14.99 -3.70 -13.31
CA ARG A 205 15.37 -4.63 -14.38
C ARG A 205 14.26 -5.64 -14.70
N LEU A 206 13.66 -6.27 -13.68
CA LEU A 206 12.59 -7.25 -13.86
C LEU A 206 11.32 -6.62 -14.46
N ALA A 207 11.02 -5.38 -14.12
CA ALA A 207 9.93 -4.64 -14.75
C ALA A 207 10.21 -4.35 -16.23
N ASN A 208 11.42 -3.92 -16.57
CA ASN A 208 11.84 -3.67 -17.95
C ASN A 208 11.87 -4.96 -18.79
N GLU A 209 12.24 -6.08 -18.18
CA GLU A 209 12.18 -7.41 -18.82
C GLU A 209 10.75 -7.94 -18.96
N GLY A 210 9.76 -7.28 -18.38
CA GLY A 210 8.36 -7.70 -18.40
C GLY A 210 8.07 -8.94 -17.55
N VAL A 211 8.92 -9.25 -16.58
CA VAL A 211 8.68 -10.34 -15.60
C VAL A 211 7.69 -9.90 -14.56
N ILE A 212 7.84 -8.67 -14.05
CA ILE A 212 6.93 -8.11 -13.05
C ILE A 212 6.12 -6.95 -13.60
N GLU A 213 4.97 -6.69 -12.96
CA GLU A 213 4.24 -5.43 -13.07
C GLU A 213 4.57 -4.55 -11.87
N VAL A 214 4.69 -3.24 -12.07
CA VAL A 214 4.85 -2.28 -10.98
C VAL A 214 3.62 -1.39 -10.92
N LEU A 215 3.01 -1.30 -9.74
CA LEU A 215 1.91 -0.40 -9.44
C LEU A 215 2.44 0.86 -8.79
N THR A 216 1.80 2.00 -9.08
CA THR A 216 1.94 3.22 -8.28
C THR A 216 0.88 3.28 -7.18
N SER A 217 0.88 4.36 -6.40
CA SER A 217 -0.12 4.72 -5.39
C SER A 217 -0.10 6.24 -5.18
N PHE A 218 -0.91 6.76 -4.26
CA PHE A 218 -0.74 8.09 -3.71
C PHE A 218 0.60 8.19 -2.97
N LEU A 219 1.15 9.39 -2.88
CA LEU A 219 2.50 9.60 -2.31
C LEU A 219 2.61 9.15 -0.85
N ALA A 220 1.71 9.64 0.00
CA ALA A 220 1.74 9.42 1.44
C ALA A 220 0.68 8.43 1.95
N HIS A 221 0.18 7.55 1.10
CA HIS A 221 -0.72 6.45 1.46
C HIS A 221 -2.01 6.87 2.21
N PRO A 222 -2.75 7.93 1.77
CA PRO A 222 -3.97 8.35 2.45
C PRO A 222 -5.12 7.35 2.21
N ILE A 223 -6.08 7.23 3.14
CA ILE A 223 -7.36 6.54 2.87
C ILE A 223 -8.22 7.43 1.95
N ALA A 224 -7.83 7.48 0.67
CA ALA A 224 -8.30 8.48 -0.28
C ALA A 224 -9.82 8.47 -0.47
N GLY A 225 -10.45 7.28 -0.49
CA GLY A 225 -11.91 7.17 -0.60
C GLY A 225 -12.65 7.83 0.57
N TYR A 226 -12.15 7.71 1.78
CA TYR A 226 -12.70 8.41 2.94
C TYR A 226 -12.46 9.92 2.87
N LEU A 227 -11.23 10.32 2.54
CA LEU A 227 -10.84 11.73 2.49
C LEU A 227 -11.65 12.52 1.47
N ILE A 228 -11.88 11.94 0.29
CA ILE A 228 -12.65 12.61 -0.77
C ILE A 228 -14.12 12.73 -0.41
N GLU A 229 -14.70 11.73 0.24
CA GLU A 229 -16.09 11.76 0.71
C GLU A 229 -16.30 12.74 1.85
N LYS A 230 -15.38 12.76 2.81
CA LYS A 230 -15.52 13.55 4.04
C LYS A 230 -15.05 14.97 3.89
N PHE A 231 -13.96 15.18 3.16
CA PHE A 231 -13.26 16.47 3.12
C PHE A 231 -13.17 17.05 1.70
N GLU A 232 -13.59 16.36 0.65
CA GLU A 232 -13.58 16.85 -0.73
C GLU A 232 -12.22 17.41 -1.20
N VAL A 233 -11.12 16.72 -0.82
CA VAL A 233 -9.72 17.15 -1.08
C VAL A 233 -9.22 16.73 -2.48
N TYR A 234 -9.99 16.99 -3.53
CA TYR A 234 -9.73 16.58 -4.92
C TYR A 234 -8.34 17.00 -5.41
N ASP A 235 -7.99 18.26 -5.22
CA ASP A 235 -6.74 18.84 -5.73
C ASP A 235 -5.52 18.23 -5.04
N LEU A 236 -5.62 17.97 -3.73
CA LEU A 236 -4.57 17.29 -2.98
C LEU A 236 -4.37 15.85 -3.47
N LEU A 237 -5.46 15.08 -3.61
CA LEU A 237 -5.37 13.68 -4.05
C LEU A 237 -4.85 13.57 -5.49
N ARG A 238 -5.24 14.48 -6.39
CA ARG A 238 -4.67 14.56 -7.74
C ARG A 238 -3.16 14.83 -7.67
N TRP A 239 -2.74 15.78 -6.86
CA TRP A 239 -1.34 16.11 -6.66
C TRP A 239 -0.57 14.91 -6.07
N GLU A 240 -1.10 14.25 -5.03
CA GLU A 240 -0.47 13.06 -4.43
C GLU A 240 -0.29 11.93 -5.44
N LEU A 241 -1.30 11.64 -6.27
CA LEU A 241 -1.18 10.60 -7.30
C LEU A 241 -0.13 10.96 -8.36
N SER A 242 -0.13 12.22 -8.81
CA SER A 242 0.89 12.72 -9.74
C SER A 242 2.30 12.57 -9.17
N ARG A 243 2.50 12.92 -7.89
CA ARG A 243 3.77 12.74 -7.18
C ARG A 243 4.14 11.28 -6.95
N GLY A 244 3.16 10.44 -6.61
CA GLY A 244 3.38 8.99 -6.48
C GLY A 244 3.89 8.37 -7.78
N LYS A 245 3.28 8.72 -8.92
CA LYS A 245 3.74 8.31 -10.26
C LYS A 245 5.15 8.83 -10.57
N GLU A 246 5.43 10.08 -10.24
CA GLU A 246 6.75 10.67 -10.45
C GLU A 246 7.83 9.93 -9.65
N VAL A 247 7.57 9.64 -8.37
CA VAL A 247 8.50 8.88 -7.50
C VAL A 247 8.73 7.48 -8.05
N THR A 248 7.67 6.76 -8.42
CA THR A 248 7.75 5.42 -9.02
C THR A 248 8.63 5.45 -10.28
N ARG A 249 8.39 6.41 -11.17
CA ARG A 249 9.16 6.57 -12.41
C ARG A 249 10.62 6.95 -12.13
N ARG A 250 10.87 7.85 -11.19
CA ARG A 250 12.21 8.35 -10.88
C ARG A 250 13.08 7.25 -10.25
N VAL A 251 12.52 6.46 -9.34
CA VAL A 251 13.28 5.45 -8.59
C VAL A 251 13.41 4.14 -9.38
N LEU A 252 12.33 3.68 -10.02
CA LEU A 252 12.30 2.38 -10.69
C LEU A 252 12.39 2.46 -12.22
N GLY A 253 12.30 3.65 -12.81
CA GLY A 253 12.30 3.82 -14.26
C GLY A 253 11.01 3.36 -14.95
N VAL A 254 9.91 3.16 -14.21
CA VAL A 254 8.66 2.59 -14.70
C VAL A 254 7.55 3.64 -14.76
N ASN A 255 6.87 3.71 -15.91
CA ASN A 255 5.62 4.45 -16.03
C ASN A 255 4.45 3.51 -15.67
N ALA A 256 4.09 3.47 -14.39
CA ALA A 256 3.02 2.61 -13.90
C ALA A 256 1.66 3.03 -14.46
N VAL A 257 0.91 2.07 -14.99
CA VAL A 257 -0.47 2.26 -15.51
C VAL A 257 -1.52 1.62 -14.59
N GLY A 258 -1.09 0.86 -13.62
CA GLY A 258 -1.91 0.30 -12.55
C GLY A 258 -1.61 0.95 -11.22
N MET A 259 -2.58 0.87 -10.32
CA MET A 259 -2.48 1.49 -9.01
C MET A 259 -2.94 0.55 -7.90
N TRP A 260 -2.24 0.58 -6.78
CA TRP A 260 -2.73 0.12 -5.49
C TRP A 260 -3.41 1.28 -4.77
N LEU A 261 -4.69 1.15 -4.49
CA LEU A 261 -5.38 2.10 -3.62
C LEU A 261 -5.00 1.80 -2.17
N PRO A 262 -4.54 2.80 -1.39
CA PRO A 262 -4.30 2.61 0.02
C PRO A 262 -5.49 1.97 0.72
N GLU A 263 -5.26 0.86 1.44
CA GLU A 263 -6.29 0.09 2.14
C GLU A 263 -7.44 -0.40 1.22
N LEU A 264 -7.20 -0.42 -0.08
CA LEU A 264 -8.21 -0.62 -1.12
C LEU A 264 -9.44 0.29 -0.93
N TYR A 265 -9.26 1.44 -0.27
CA TYR A 265 -10.38 2.32 0.04
C TYR A 265 -10.83 3.09 -1.21
N PHE A 266 -11.84 2.55 -1.89
CA PHE A 266 -12.42 3.13 -3.10
C PHE A 266 -13.58 4.08 -2.77
N SER A 267 -13.80 5.05 -3.65
CA SER A 267 -15.00 5.87 -3.78
C SER A 267 -15.20 6.23 -5.25
N GLU A 268 -16.44 6.30 -5.70
CA GLU A 268 -16.78 6.74 -7.06
C GLU A 268 -16.22 8.13 -7.41
N LYS A 269 -16.06 9.01 -6.41
CA LYS A 269 -15.46 10.33 -6.60
C LYS A 269 -13.98 10.28 -6.99
N LEU A 270 -13.26 9.17 -6.68
CA LEU A 270 -11.87 8.97 -7.09
C LEU A 270 -11.74 8.63 -8.57
N ARG A 271 -12.75 8.02 -9.17
CA ARG A 271 -12.69 7.49 -10.55
C ARG A 271 -12.13 8.51 -11.53
N ASN A 272 -12.66 9.74 -11.55
CA ASN A 272 -12.22 10.77 -12.49
C ASN A 272 -10.74 11.13 -12.27
N ILE A 273 -10.28 11.22 -11.01
CA ILE A 273 -8.86 11.47 -10.72
C ILE A 273 -8.00 10.36 -11.30
N LEU A 274 -8.39 9.10 -11.07
CA LEU A 274 -7.64 7.94 -11.56
C LEU A 274 -7.59 7.92 -13.10
N CYS A 275 -8.72 8.17 -13.76
CA CYS A 275 -8.81 8.21 -15.23
C CYS A 275 -7.96 9.33 -15.83
N ASP A 276 -8.08 10.54 -15.30
CA ASP A 276 -7.36 11.73 -15.77
C ASP A 276 -5.84 11.55 -15.61
N GLU A 277 -5.42 10.90 -14.54
CA GLU A 277 -4.01 10.56 -14.28
C GLU A 277 -3.53 9.34 -15.07
N GLY A 278 -4.36 8.73 -15.91
CA GLY A 278 -4.00 7.65 -16.81
C GLY A 278 -3.86 6.29 -16.13
N ILE A 279 -4.48 6.09 -14.98
CA ILE A 279 -4.59 4.77 -14.36
C ILE A 279 -5.57 3.94 -15.20
N ARG A 280 -5.19 2.70 -15.51
CA ARG A 280 -5.95 1.80 -16.38
C ARG A 280 -6.55 0.62 -15.65
N PHE A 281 -5.95 0.20 -14.55
CA PHE A 281 -6.47 -0.90 -13.76
C PHE A 281 -6.17 -0.70 -12.27
N ILE A 282 -7.06 -1.25 -11.45
CA ILE A 282 -6.93 -1.35 -10.00
C ILE A 282 -7.38 -2.72 -9.52
N VAL A 283 -6.92 -3.10 -8.34
CA VAL A 283 -7.40 -4.29 -7.62
C VAL A 283 -8.25 -3.84 -6.45
N LEU A 284 -9.41 -4.47 -6.27
CA LEU A 284 -10.33 -4.22 -5.16
C LEU A 284 -10.64 -5.52 -4.42
N ASP A 285 -11.30 -5.44 -3.28
CA ASP A 285 -11.66 -6.61 -2.48
C ASP A 285 -12.91 -7.30 -3.01
N GLY A 286 -12.87 -8.62 -3.13
CA GLY A 286 -13.95 -9.42 -3.71
C GLY A 286 -15.18 -9.59 -2.80
N VAL A 287 -15.05 -9.32 -1.50
CA VAL A 287 -16.16 -9.41 -0.55
C VAL A 287 -16.89 -8.07 -0.46
N TYR A 288 -16.15 -6.97 -0.35
CA TYR A 288 -16.74 -5.67 0.01
C TYR A 288 -17.00 -4.75 -1.18
N HIS A 289 -16.29 -4.91 -2.31
CA HIS A 289 -16.43 -4.00 -3.46
C HIS A 289 -17.22 -4.58 -4.63
N LEU A 290 -17.45 -5.89 -4.67
CA LEU A 290 -18.16 -6.51 -5.79
C LEU A 290 -19.65 -6.14 -5.80
N GLY A 291 -20.27 -5.90 -4.63
CA GLY A 291 -21.61 -5.37 -4.49
C GLY A 291 -22.66 -6.16 -5.27
N GLU A 292 -23.46 -5.47 -6.07
CA GLU A 292 -24.53 -6.08 -6.88
C GLU A 292 -24.02 -6.91 -8.08
N ALA A 293 -22.72 -6.85 -8.39
CA ALA A 293 -22.12 -7.69 -9.44
C ALA A 293 -21.99 -9.17 -9.01
N ILE A 294 -22.22 -9.51 -7.74
CA ILE A 294 -22.24 -10.89 -7.26
C ILE A 294 -23.45 -11.61 -7.83
N LYS A 295 -23.21 -12.54 -8.75
CA LYS A 295 -24.23 -13.44 -9.31
C LYS A 295 -24.05 -14.88 -8.84
N ASP A 296 -22.80 -15.32 -8.77
CA ASP A 296 -22.38 -16.66 -8.36
C ASP A 296 -20.91 -16.66 -7.91
N ARG A 297 -20.36 -17.83 -7.63
CA ARG A 297 -18.96 -18.00 -7.22
C ARG A 297 -17.95 -17.58 -8.28
N SER A 298 -18.32 -17.52 -9.56
CA SER A 298 -17.42 -17.12 -10.64
C SER A 298 -17.27 -15.59 -10.73
N SER A 299 -18.20 -14.84 -10.15
CA SER A 299 -18.25 -13.38 -10.26
C SER A 299 -16.95 -12.72 -9.82
N ILE A 300 -16.32 -13.21 -8.75
CA ILE A 300 -15.06 -12.66 -8.23
C ILE A 300 -13.88 -12.84 -9.19
N TYR A 301 -13.94 -13.81 -10.12
CA TYR A 301 -12.86 -14.11 -11.05
C TYR A 301 -13.04 -13.46 -12.42
N ARG A 302 -14.15 -12.76 -12.63
CA ARG A 302 -14.39 -12.02 -13.87
C ARG A 302 -13.58 -10.74 -13.90
N VAL A 303 -13.18 -10.32 -15.08
CA VAL A 303 -12.55 -9.02 -15.31
C VAL A 303 -13.66 -8.02 -15.61
N TYR A 304 -13.73 -6.94 -14.87
CA TYR A 304 -14.76 -5.92 -15.03
C TYR A 304 -14.19 -4.65 -15.63
N ARG A 305 -15.04 -3.97 -16.40
CA ARG A 305 -14.81 -2.59 -16.83
C ARG A 305 -15.61 -1.65 -15.98
N HIS A 306 -14.97 -0.58 -15.52
CA HIS A 306 -15.61 0.53 -14.83
C HIS A 306 -15.09 1.84 -15.42
N ASP A 307 -15.80 2.35 -16.45
CA ASP A 307 -15.37 3.48 -17.26
C ASP A 307 -13.99 3.23 -17.92
N CYS A 308 -12.97 4.02 -17.57
CA CYS A 308 -11.61 3.86 -18.06
C CYS A 308 -10.82 2.73 -17.36
N LEU A 309 -11.33 2.21 -16.24
CA LEU A 309 -10.63 1.27 -15.37
C LEU A 309 -11.00 -0.17 -15.68
N THR A 310 -9.99 -1.03 -15.73
CA THR A 310 -10.14 -2.47 -15.57
C THR A 310 -10.09 -2.79 -14.08
N ILE A 311 -11.10 -3.50 -13.57
CA ILE A 311 -11.18 -3.89 -12.16
C ILE A 311 -10.94 -5.39 -12.05
N LEU A 312 -9.99 -5.75 -11.19
CA LEU A 312 -9.75 -7.10 -10.73
C LEU A 312 -10.15 -7.20 -9.26
N PHE A 313 -10.87 -8.24 -8.89
CA PHE A 313 -11.23 -8.47 -7.50
C PHE A 313 -10.33 -9.53 -6.89
N ARG A 314 -9.71 -9.21 -5.72
CA ARG A 314 -8.93 -10.20 -5.00
C ARG A 314 -9.83 -11.31 -4.46
N ASP A 315 -9.38 -12.55 -4.57
CA ASP A 315 -9.94 -13.66 -3.79
C ASP A 315 -9.52 -13.45 -2.33
N THR A 316 -10.44 -12.88 -1.55
CA THR A 316 -10.23 -12.54 -0.15
C THR A 316 -9.83 -13.77 0.66
N ALA A 317 -10.55 -14.88 0.46
CA ALA A 317 -10.29 -16.12 1.19
C ALA A 317 -8.89 -16.67 0.90
N LEU A 318 -8.46 -16.68 -0.38
CA LEU A 318 -7.13 -17.16 -0.77
C LEU A 318 -6.02 -16.22 -0.27
N SER A 319 -6.23 -14.91 -0.33
CA SER A 319 -5.27 -13.91 0.15
C SER A 319 -5.09 -13.98 1.67
N ASP A 320 -6.21 -14.06 2.41
CA ASP A 320 -6.23 -14.12 3.87
C ASP A 320 -5.71 -15.47 4.39
N LEU A 321 -5.87 -16.55 3.62
CA LEU A 321 -5.28 -17.85 3.93
C LEU A 321 -3.75 -17.74 4.09
N LEU A 322 -3.07 -17.07 3.16
CA LEU A 322 -1.62 -16.82 3.28
C LEU A 322 -1.30 -15.89 4.44
N SER A 323 -1.99 -14.77 4.54
CA SER A 323 -1.67 -13.70 5.51
C SER A 323 -1.86 -14.10 6.97
N PHE A 324 -2.86 -14.96 7.28
CA PHE A 324 -3.29 -15.17 8.65
C PHE A 324 -3.24 -16.63 9.13
N GLN A 325 -3.08 -17.59 8.22
CA GLN A 325 -3.10 -19.01 8.56
C GLN A 325 -1.80 -19.72 8.19
N LEU A 326 -1.42 -19.69 6.91
CA LEU A 326 -0.26 -20.43 6.41
C LEU A 326 1.08 -19.83 6.85
N ASN A 327 1.11 -18.53 7.14
CA ASN A 327 2.32 -17.80 7.59
C ASN A 327 2.86 -18.24 8.96
N LYS A 328 2.13 -19.07 9.69
CA LYS A 328 2.46 -19.53 11.05
C LYS A 328 3.36 -20.76 11.10
N ALA A 329 4.01 -21.11 9.99
CA ALA A 329 4.96 -22.22 9.97
C ALA A 329 6.06 -22.05 11.02
N SER A 330 6.38 -23.12 11.75
CA SER A 330 7.38 -23.15 12.81
C SER A 330 8.67 -23.88 12.42
N ASN A 331 8.67 -24.52 11.26
CA ASN A 331 9.81 -25.27 10.71
C ASN A 331 9.71 -25.38 9.17
N ALA A 332 10.77 -25.88 8.56
CA ALA A 332 10.87 -25.96 7.10
C ALA A 332 9.85 -26.93 6.48
N GLN A 333 9.52 -28.02 7.16
CA GLN A 333 8.53 -29.00 6.68
C GLN A 333 7.12 -28.39 6.66
N GLU A 334 6.76 -27.63 7.69
CA GLU A 334 5.47 -26.90 7.71
C GLU A 334 5.42 -25.80 6.66
N ALA A 335 6.52 -25.07 6.46
CA ALA A 335 6.60 -24.04 5.42
C ALA A 335 6.36 -24.65 4.03
N ASP A 336 7.00 -25.79 3.74
CA ASP A 336 6.80 -26.51 2.48
C ASP A 336 5.35 -27.02 2.33
N ALA A 337 4.81 -27.66 3.36
CA ALA A 337 3.43 -28.16 3.35
C ALA A 337 2.41 -27.03 3.17
N ASN A 338 2.63 -25.88 3.78
CA ASN A 338 1.76 -24.70 3.67
C ASN A 338 1.84 -24.07 2.26
N ALA A 339 3.02 -24.02 1.64
CA ALA A 339 3.15 -23.59 0.25
C ALA A 339 2.35 -24.50 -0.70
N ARG A 340 2.45 -25.82 -0.51
CA ARG A 340 1.68 -26.81 -1.29
C ARG A 340 0.18 -26.63 -1.11
N ARG A 341 -0.28 -26.42 0.12
CA ARG A 341 -1.71 -26.12 0.41
C ARG A 341 -2.18 -24.89 -0.35
N LEU A 342 -1.38 -23.82 -0.40
CA LEU A 342 -1.75 -22.62 -1.17
C LEU A 342 -1.91 -22.92 -2.67
N ILE A 343 -0.99 -23.71 -3.26
CA ILE A 343 -1.08 -24.11 -4.67
C ILE A 343 -2.32 -24.97 -4.93
N ILE A 344 -2.62 -25.91 -4.04
CA ILE A 344 -3.82 -26.74 -4.12
C ILE A 344 -5.08 -25.87 -4.04
N GLU A 345 -5.14 -24.95 -3.08
CA GLU A 345 -6.25 -24.02 -2.93
C GLU A 345 -6.43 -23.12 -4.17
N LEU A 346 -5.34 -22.66 -4.78
CA LEU A 346 -5.38 -21.94 -6.04
C LEU A 346 -5.99 -22.81 -7.14
N MET A 347 -5.57 -24.06 -7.28
CA MET A 347 -6.09 -24.97 -8.31
C MET A 347 -7.56 -25.36 -8.10
N MET A 348 -8.06 -25.38 -6.87
CA MET A 348 -9.48 -25.61 -6.60
C MET A 348 -10.39 -24.52 -7.18
N ARG A 349 -9.86 -23.33 -7.51
CA ARG A 349 -10.60 -22.23 -8.16
C ARG A 349 -10.82 -22.46 -9.65
N ILE A 350 -10.14 -23.41 -10.27
CA ILE A 350 -10.20 -23.62 -11.72
C ILE A 350 -11.64 -23.80 -12.25
N ASN A 351 -12.50 -24.46 -11.49
CA ASN A 351 -13.89 -24.70 -11.88
C ASN A 351 -14.76 -23.43 -11.92
N TYR A 352 -14.34 -22.38 -11.21
CA TYR A 352 -15.06 -21.11 -11.12
C TYR A 352 -14.37 -19.99 -11.95
N ALA A 353 -13.08 -20.12 -12.19
CA ALA A 353 -12.26 -19.11 -12.86
C ALA A 353 -11.88 -19.50 -14.29
N ARG A 354 -12.56 -20.46 -14.92
CA ARG A 354 -12.19 -21.07 -16.21
C ARG A 354 -11.85 -20.05 -17.30
N ASP A 355 -12.66 -19.01 -17.46
CA ASP A 355 -12.47 -17.94 -18.44
C ASP A 355 -12.01 -16.62 -17.79
N GLY A 356 -11.83 -16.62 -16.48
CA GLY A 356 -11.51 -15.47 -15.67
C GLY A 356 -10.04 -15.39 -15.25
N VAL A 357 -9.81 -14.69 -14.14
CA VAL A 357 -8.50 -14.49 -13.54
C VAL A 357 -8.64 -14.64 -12.02
N VAL A 358 -7.88 -15.53 -11.42
CA VAL A 358 -7.74 -15.56 -9.96
C VAL A 358 -6.76 -14.47 -9.56
N THR A 359 -7.19 -13.54 -8.72
CA THR A 359 -6.33 -12.48 -8.18
C THR A 359 -6.11 -12.69 -6.70
N MET A 360 -4.87 -12.86 -6.28
CA MET A 360 -4.45 -12.86 -4.90
C MET A 360 -3.70 -11.56 -4.63
N ALA A 361 -4.15 -10.79 -3.65
CA ALA A 361 -3.57 -9.48 -3.35
C ALA A 361 -3.54 -9.25 -1.84
N LEU A 362 -2.36 -8.92 -1.31
CA LEU A 362 -2.10 -8.80 0.13
C LEU A 362 -0.85 -7.96 0.38
N ASP A 363 -0.61 -7.64 1.65
CA ASP A 363 0.66 -7.04 2.06
C ASP A 363 1.82 -7.95 1.70
N GLY A 364 2.93 -7.36 1.33
CA GLY A 364 4.11 -8.13 0.94
C GLY A 364 4.94 -8.58 2.13
N GLU A 365 5.09 -7.73 3.15
CA GLU A 365 5.97 -7.95 4.28
C GLU A 365 5.26 -8.34 5.58
N ASN A 366 4.10 -7.75 5.89
CA ASN A 366 3.48 -7.81 7.21
C ASN A 366 3.26 -9.24 7.72
N TRP A 367 2.82 -10.14 6.86
CA TRP A 367 2.57 -11.53 7.23
C TRP A 367 3.85 -12.34 7.54
N MET A 368 5.04 -11.82 7.14
CA MET A 368 6.34 -12.43 7.42
C MET A 368 7.03 -11.83 8.64
N ILE A 369 6.74 -10.55 8.98
CA ILE A 369 7.47 -9.81 10.01
C ILE A 369 6.66 -9.52 11.27
N LEU A 370 5.34 -9.61 11.23
CA LEU A 370 4.49 -9.31 12.37
C LEU A 370 3.96 -10.57 13.07
N PRO A 371 3.90 -10.60 14.42
CA PRO A 371 4.43 -9.58 15.35
C PRO A 371 5.95 -9.58 15.47
N THR A 372 6.61 -10.62 14.98
CA THR A 372 8.08 -10.78 14.93
C THR A 372 8.47 -11.45 13.62
N PRO A 373 9.63 -11.12 13.03
CA PRO A 373 10.10 -11.78 11.82
C PRO A 373 10.15 -13.30 11.96
N ASN A 374 9.54 -13.98 10.98
CA ASN A 374 9.49 -15.44 10.93
C ASN A 374 10.27 -15.97 9.71
N PRO A 375 11.46 -16.58 9.88
CA PRO A 375 12.24 -17.11 8.76
C PRO A 375 11.53 -18.24 8.01
N TYR A 376 10.60 -18.96 8.64
CA TYR A 376 9.81 -19.99 7.96
C TYR A 376 8.65 -19.43 7.16
N ALA A 377 8.12 -18.25 7.50
CA ALA A 377 7.20 -17.52 6.63
C ALA A 377 7.95 -16.99 5.38
N ALA A 378 9.19 -16.56 5.53
CA ALA A 378 10.05 -16.21 4.40
C ALA A 378 10.36 -17.42 3.51
N LEU A 379 10.64 -18.59 4.10
CA LEU A 379 10.82 -19.84 3.37
C LEU A 379 9.52 -20.27 2.66
N LEU A 380 8.37 -20.07 3.29
CA LEU A 380 7.06 -20.29 2.67
C LEU A 380 6.91 -19.47 1.37
N LEU A 381 7.33 -18.20 1.37
CA LEU A 381 7.32 -17.37 0.15
C LEU A 381 8.21 -17.98 -0.94
N GLU A 382 9.42 -18.42 -0.61
CA GLU A 382 10.30 -19.08 -1.58
C GLU A 382 9.66 -20.35 -2.16
N LYS A 383 9.06 -21.18 -1.31
CA LYS A 383 8.38 -22.41 -1.75
C LYS A 383 7.17 -22.10 -2.65
N ILE A 384 6.41 -21.05 -2.35
CA ILE A 384 5.30 -20.59 -3.21
C ILE A 384 5.84 -20.21 -4.59
N MET A 385 6.92 -19.41 -4.68
CA MET A 385 7.52 -19.02 -5.95
C MET A 385 8.04 -20.23 -6.73
N MET A 386 8.66 -21.17 -6.05
CA MET A 386 9.16 -22.42 -6.65
C MET A 386 8.01 -23.25 -7.25
N TYR A 387 6.95 -23.48 -6.48
CA TYR A 387 5.81 -24.29 -6.93
C TYR A 387 4.96 -23.59 -8.00
N LEU A 388 4.83 -22.26 -7.96
CA LEU A 388 4.21 -21.50 -9.05
C LEU A 388 5.03 -21.58 -10.33
N SER A 389 6.37 -21.51 -10.26
CA SER A 389 7.25 -21.68 -11.40
C SER A 389 7.09 -23.08 -12.03
N GLN A 390 7.01 -24.11 -11.19
CA GLN A 390 6.78 -25.48 -11.61
C GLN A 390 5.39 -25.68 -12.22
N ALA A 391 4.33 -25.22 -11.54
CA ALA A 391 2.96 -25.31 -12.05
C ALA A 391 2.77 -24.57 -13.38
N LYS A 392 3.50 -23.45 -13.59
CA LYS A 392 3.57 -22.74 -14.87
C LYS A 392 4.25 -23.61 -15.95
N SER A 393 5.39 -24.20 -15.63
CA SER A 393 6.13 -25.06 -16.56
C SER A 393 5.31 -26.29 -16.97
N ASP A 394 4.56 -26.86 -16.03
CA ASP A 394 3.72 -28.03 -16.26
C ASP A 394 2.36 -27.70 -16.91
N GLY A 395 2.05 -26.40 -17.11
CA GLY A 395 0.85 -25.96 -17.83
C GLY A 395 -0.43 -25.94 -16.98
N TYR A 396 -0.32 -25.92 -15.65
CA TYR A 396 -1.48 -25.81 -14.74
C TYR A 396 -1.88 -24.36 -14.45
N VAL A 397 -0.91 -23.50 -14.24
CA VAL A 397 -1.10 -22.09 -13.85
C VAL A 397 -0.35 -21.18 -14.80
N MET A 398 -0.94 -20.07 -15.16
CA MET A 398 -0.32 -19.00 -15.93
C MET A 398 -0.28 -17.71 -15.12
N PRO A 399 0.78 -17.46 -14.33
CA PRO A 399 0.98 -16.18 -13.67
C PRO A 399 1.13 -15.07 -14.71
N ILE A 400 0.29 -14.04 -14.64
CA ILE A 400 0.23 -12.95 -15.61
C ILE A 400 0.31 -11.59 -14.94
N ARG A 401 0.69 -10.57 -15.72
CA ARG A 401 0.62 -9.17 -15.33
C ARG A 401 -0.76 -8.60 -15.68
N PRO A 402 -1.38 -7.79 -14.82
CA PRO A 402 -2.68 -7.17 -15.10
C PRO A 402 -2.71 -6.33 -16.39
N SER A 403 -1.62 -5.65 -16.72
CA SER A 403 -1.56 -4.79 -17.92
C SER A 403 -1.70 -5.51 -19.26
N ILE A 404 -1.51 -6.84 -19.30
CA ILE A 404 -1.70 -7.62 -20.54
C ILE A 404 -3.15 -8.06 -20.73
N ILE A 405 -4.00 -7.94 -19.73
CA ILE A 405 -5.42 -8.28 -19.80
C ILE A 405 -6.12 -7.20 -20.62
N LYS A 406 -6.66 -7.58 -21.77
CA LYS A 406 -7.34 -6.66 -22.69
C LYS A 406 -8.84 -6.90 -22.78
N GLU A 407 -9.26 -8.11 -22.48
CA GLU A 407 -10.66 -8.50 -22.43
C GLU A 407 -11.29 -8.14 -21.10
N PHE A 408 -12.58 -7.86 -21.12
CA PHE A 408 -13.43 -7.77 -19.94
C PHE A 408 -14.70 -8.61 -20.14
N HIS A 409 -15.22 -9.12 -19.03
CA HIS A 409 -16.35 -10.05 -19.06
C HIS A 409 -17.68 -9.34 -18.82
N ASP A 410 -17.64 -8.21 -18.10
CA ASP A 410 -18.84 -7.47 -17.70
C ASP A 410 -18.47 -6.01 -17.35
N GLU A 411 -19.49 -5.15 -17.32
CA GLU A 411 -19.38 -3.78 -16.81
C GLU A 411 -19.95 -3.71 -15.40
N ILE A 412 -19.21 -3.05 -14.50
CA ILE A 412 -19.70 -2.70 -13.19
C ILE A 412 -20.01 -1.20 -13.17
N LYS A 413 -21.25 -0.85 -12.82
CA LYS A 413 -21.69 0.55 -12.88
C LYS A 413 -21.42 1.32 -11.61
N GLU A 414 -21.48 0.64 -10.49
CA GLU A 414 -21.31 1.23 -9.17
C GLU A 414 -20.52 0.26 -8.29
N ILE A 415 -19.52 0.80 -7.61
CA ILE A 415 -18.65 0.09 -6.67
C ILE A 415 -18.86 0.70 -5.29
N PRO A 416 -19.18 -0.11 -4.26
CA PRO A 416 -19.35 0.38 -2.90
C PRO A 416 -18.17 1.20 -2.39
N THR A 417 -18.46 2.32 -1.74
CA THR A 417 -17.45 3.15 -1.06
C THR A 417 -17.05 2.50 0.25
N THR A 418 -15.93 1.84 0.26
CA THR A 418 -15.42 1.11 1.44
C THR A 418 -13.94 0.74 1.27
N SER A 419 -13.36 0.11 2.29
CA SER A 419 -12.02 -0.51 2.27
C SER A 419 -12.12 -2.03 2.15
N TRP A 420 -10.97 -2.71 2.07
CA TRP A 420 -10.90 -4.18 2.15
C TRP A 420 -11.30 -4.75 3.52
N LEU A 421 -11.50 -3.90 4.53
CA LEU A 421 -12.06 -4.27 5.83
C LEU A 421 -13.59 -4.10 5.89
N GLY A 422 -14.22 -3.55 4.85
CA GLY A 422 -15.66 -3.28 4.79
C GLY A 422 -16.11 -2.09 5.64
N SER A 423 -15.18 -1.38 6.29
CA SER A 423 -15.51 -0.29 7.22
C SER A 423 -14.28 0.61 7.43
N PRO A 424 -14.46 1.90 7.72
CA PRO A 424 -13.39 2.81 8.11
C PRO A 424 -13.02 2.75 9.61
N ALA A 425 -13.59 1.83 10.39
CA ALA A 425 -13.50 1.84 11.85
C ALA A 425 -12.06 1.84 12.38
N LYS A 426 -11.16 1.12 11.73
CA LYS A 426 -9.73 1.04 12.08
C LYS A 426 -9.03 2.41 12.12
N TRP A 427 -9.47 3.35 11.28
CA TRP A 427 -8.87 4.69 11.18
C TRP A 427 -9.64 5.77 11.94
N ILE A 428 -10.90 5.50 12.35
CA ILE A 428 -11.81 6.55 12.81
C ILE A 428 -12.32 6.32 14.22
N SER A 429 -12.65 5.07 14.61
CA SER A 429 -13.49 4.81 15.78
C SER A 429 -13.01 3.70 16.73
N GLU A 430 -12.11 2.81 16.34
CA GLU A 430 -11.63 1.76 17.24
C GLU A 430 -10.80 2.32 18.42
N ARG A 431 -10.12 3.45 18.21
CA ARG A 431 -9.44 4.26 19.22
C ARG A 431 -9.96 5.68 19.19
N ALA A 432 -11.29 5.82 19.32
CA ALA A 432 -12.00 7.08 19.13
C ALA A 432 -11.47 8.26 19.99
N ASP A 433 -10.98 7.98 21.18
CA ASP A 433 -10.35 8.97 22.09
C ASP A 433 -9.14 9.66 21.47
N ILE A 434 -8.29 8.91 20.76
CA ILE A 434 -7.09 9.42 20.10
C ILE A 434 -7.42 9.85 18.66
N GLN A 435 -8.09 8.98 17.89
CA GLN A 435 -8.38 9.22 16.48
C GLN A 435 -9.21 10.48 16.25
N SER A 436 -10.19 10.80 17.12
CA SER A 436 -10.96 12.03 17.00
C SER A 436 -10.10 13.29 17.13
N ARG A 437 -9.08 13.26 17.97
CA ARG A 437 -8.10 14.35 18.09
C ARG A 437 -7.24 14.48 16.84
N LEU A 438 -6.76 13.36 16.30
CA LEU A 438 -5.96 13.35 15.05
C LEU A 438 -6.76 13.92 13.88
N TRP A 439 -8.02 13.49 13.71
CA TRP A 439 -8.90 14.03 12.68
C TRP A 439 -9.27 15.48 12.88
N SER A 440 -9.35 15.97 14.12
CA SER A 440 -9.54 17.40 14.40
C SER A 440 -8.33 18.22 13.96
N MET A 441 -7.11 17.74 14.22
CA MET A 441 -5.87 18.36 13.73
C MET A 441 -5.80 18.36 12.20
N ALA A 442 -6.12 17.22 11.57
CA ALA A 442 -6.16 17.09 10.12
C ALA A 442 -7.17 18.07 9.50
N GLN A 443 -8.38 18.18 10.06
CA GLN A 443 -9.41 19.11 9.59
C GLN A 443 -8.96 20.57 9.69
N ALA A 444 -8.30 20.93 10.78
CA ALA A 444 -7.73 22.27 10.94
C ALA A 444 -6.66 22.56 9.88
N ALA A 445 -5.75 21.59 9.64
CA ALA A 445 -4.73 21.69 8.61
C ALA A 445 -5.34 21.82 7.19
N ILE A 446 -6.33 20.99 6.85
CA ILE A 446 -7.06 21.06 5.58
C ILE A 446 -7.72 22.45 5.39
N SER A 447 -8.34 22.98 6.43
CA SER A 447 -8.99 24.28 6.37
C SER A 447 -7.99 25.41 6.12
N LYS A 448 -6.82 25.36 6.77
CA LYS A 448 -5.75 26.34 6.58
C LYS A 448 -5.07 26.22 5.20
N TRP A 449 -4.82 25.00 4.75
CA TRP A 449 -4.32 24.74 3.41
C TRP A 449 -5.25 25.32 2.33
N ARG A 450 -6.55 25.07 2.41
CA ARG A 450 -7.54 25.62 1.46
C ARG A 450 -7.52 27.13 1.44
N LEU A 451 -7.54 27.75 2.60
CA LEU A 451 -7.51 29.22 2.70
C LEU A 451 -6.21 29.79 2.12
N TYR A 452 -5.08 29.14 2.39
CA TYR A 452 -3.79 29.55 1.81
C TYR A 452 -3.82 29.45 0.29
N GLU A 453 -4.19 28.31 -0.28
CA GLU A 453 -4.18 28.13 -1.74
C GLU A 453 -5.22 29.00 -2.47
N GLU A 454 -6.32 29.29 -1.81
CA GLU A 454 -7.32 30.23 -2.33
C GLU A 454 -6.74 31.64 -2.50
N VAL A 455 -5.88 32.06 -1.57
CA VAL A 455 -5.27 33.39 -1.56
C VAL A 455 -3.98 33.44 -2.39
N PHE A 456 -3.07 32.50 -2.19
CA PHE A 456 -1.69 32.53 -2.71
C PHE A 456 -1.43 31.53 -3.85
N GLY A 457 -2.41 30.69 -4.20
CA GLY A 457 -2.25 29.60 -5.15
C GLY A 457 -1.52 28.39 -4.59
N GLU A 458 -1.27 27.42 -5.43
CA GLU A 458 -0.67 26.13 -5.07
C GLU A 458 0.71 26.26 -4.43
N ASP A 459 0.99 25.46 -3.40
CA ASP A 459 2.26 25.42 -2.69
C ASP A 459 2.70 23.97 -2.44
N GLU A 460 3.82 23.59 -3.05
CA GLU A 460 4.37 22.23 -2.99
C GLU A 460 4.73 21.79 -1.56
N GLU A 461 5.37 22.68 -0.78
CA GLU A 461 5.76 22.35 0.59
C GLU A 461 4.55 22.20 1.50
N LEU A 462 3.53 23.04 1.27
CA LEU A 462 2.29 22.98 2.03
C LEU A 462 1.50 21.71 1.71
N ARG A 463 1.41 21.34 0.41
CA ARG A 463 0.78 20.08 -0.02
C ARG A 463 1.54 18.87 0.52
N MET A 464 2.88 18.89 0.49
CA MET A 464 3.69 17.82 1.07
C MET A 464 3.43 17.67 2.56
N SER A 465 3.44 18.76 3.32
CA SER A 465 3.14 18.74 4.75
C SER A 465 1.75 18.22 5.05
N LEU A 466 0.75 18.58 4.22
CA LEU A 466 -0.61 18.08 4.37
C LEU A 466 -0.73 16.59 4.02
N ALA A 467 -0.06 16.13 2.96
CA ALA A 467 0.00 14.71 2.61
C ALA A 467 0.58 13.87 3.76
N MET A 468 1.69 14.34 4.37
CA MET A 468 2.28 13.71 5.57
C MET A 468 1.32 13.70 6.78
N THR A 469 0.50 14.75 6.92
CA THR A 469 -0.53 14.81 7.97
C THR A 469 -1.61 13.73 7.76
N LEU A 470 -1.91 13.37 6.51
CA LEU A 470 -3.03 12.50 6.13
C LEU A 470 -2.62 11.05 5.81
N ASP A 471 -1.37 10.68 6.08
CA ASP A 471 -0.89 9.31 5.95
C ASP A 471 -1.72 8.37 6.85
N SER A 472 -2.35 7.37 6.24
CA SER A 472 -3.35 6.51 6.89
C SER A 472 -2.79 5.65 8.02
N ASP A 473 -1.54 5.24 7.93
CA ASP A 473 -0.91 4.36 8.93
C ASP A 473 -0.91 4.99 10.33
N TYR A 474 -0.77 6.30 10.39
CA TYR A 474 -0.74 7.02 11.67
C TYR A 474 -2.12 7.24 12.31
N TYR A 475 -3.19 6.83 11.62
CA TYR A 475 -4.57 6.79 12.12
C TYR A 475 -5.03 5.35 12.43
N TRP A 476 -4.30 4.34 11.97
CA TRP A 476 -4.61 2.95 12.22
C TRP A 476 -4.57 2.65 13.73
N ALA A 477 -5.61 2.00 14.26
CA ALA A 477 -5.85 1.85 15.70
C ALA A 477 -4.66 1.30 16.50
N GLU A 478 -3.89 0.36 15.91
CA GLU A 478 -2.73 -0.25 16.54
C GLU A 478 -1.43 0.57 16.38
N PHE A 479 -1.40 1.53 15.45
CA PHE A 479 -0.19 2.29 15.08
C PHE A 479 -0.37 3.81 15.16
N VAL A 480 -1.42 4.30 15.85
CA VAL A 480 -1.67 5.75 15.99
C VAL A 480 -0.41 6.50 16.45
N ASN A 481 -0.05 7.55 15.71
CA ASN A 481 1.10 8.39 16.04
C ASN A 481 0.70 9.87 16.13
N VAL A 482 0.39 10.30 17.37
CA VAL A 482 -0.05 11.68 17.65
C VAL A 482 1.04 12.70 17.32
N ASN A 483 2.30 12.37 17.56
CA ASN A 483 3.42 13.29 17.32
C ASN A 483 3.59 13.53 15.81
N HIS A 484 3.60 12.47 15.00
CA HIS A 484 3.73 12.60 13.55
C HIS A 484 2.62 13.48 12.97
N VAL A 485 1.37 13.12 13.23
CA VAL A 485 0.22 13.89 12.72
C VAL A 485 0.22 15.32 13.25
N GLY A 486 0.53 15.49 14.56
CA GLY A 486 0.53 16.80 15.21
C GLY A 486 1.61 17.74 14.67
N GLU A 487 2.83 17.27 14.47
CA GLU A 487 3.93 18.09 13.95
C GLU A 487 3.70 18.50 12.49
N TRP A 488 3.24 17.57 11.63
CA TRP A 488 2.93 17.90 10.24
C TRP A 488 1.70 18.81 10.11
N ALA A 489 0.64 18.58 10.89
CA ALA A 489 -0.52 19.47 10.94
C ALA A 489 -0.11 20.88 11.41
N HIS A 490 0.75 20.97 12.43
CA HIS A 490 1.30 22.25 12.88
C HIS A 490 2.12 22.95 11.79
N SER A 491 2.93 22.21 11.06
CA SER A 491 3.71 22.74 9.91
C SER A 491 2.78 23.39 8.87
N VAL A 492 1.67 22.71 8.51
CA VAL A 492 0.67 23.26 7.58
C VAL A 492 0.05 24.54 8.14
N ILE A 493 -0.43 24.47 9.38
CA ILE A 493 -1.15 25.59 10.03
C ILE A 493 -0.24 26.79 10.18
N SER A 494 0.98 26.60 10.69
CA SER A 494 1.94 27.67 10.94
C SER A 494 2.33 28.39 9.64
N ARG A 495 2.70 27.62 8.59
CA ARG A 495 3.04 28.21 7.28
C ARG A 495 1.88 28.99 6.67
N ALA A 496 0.66 28.47 6.75
CA ALA A 496 -0.52 29.16 6.25
C ALA A 496 -0.82 30.44 7.06
N GLU A 497 -0.69 30.39 8.37
CA GLU A 497 -0.89 31.55 9.25
C GLU A 497 0.18 32.62 9.05
N ASP A 498 1.44 32.25 8.90
CA ASP A 498 2.54 33.19 8.61
C ASP A 498 2.28 33.93 7.30
N ALA A 499 1.85 33.20 6.25
CA ALA A 499 1.50 33.80 4.98
C ALA A 499 0.31 34.77 5.09
N LEU A 500 -0.78 34.32 5.72
CA LEU A 500 -1.96 35.16 5.91
C LEU A 500 -1.66 36.37 6.81
N ASN A 501 -0.79 36.19 7.83
CA ASN A 501 -0.36 37.26 8.71
C ASN A 501 0.59 38.26 8.06
N SER A 502 1.20 37.94 6.93
CA SER A 502 1.99 38.86 6.14
C SER A 502 1.17 39.91 5.37
N LEU A 503 -0.14 39.66 5.22
CA LEU A 503 -1.06 40.60 4.61
C LEU A 503 -1.40 41.72 5.58
N GLY A 504 -1.29 42.96 5.15
CA GLY A 504 -1.59 44.14 5.94
C GLY A 504 -2.67 44.99 5.34
N ILE A 505 -3.41 45.73 6.17
CA ILE A 505 -4.31 46.79 5.74
C ILE A 505 -3.93 48.06 6.48
N ARG A 506 -3.77 49.14 5.74
CA ARG A 506 -3.63 50.49 6.28
C ARG A 506 -4.68 51.37 5.64
N PHE A 507 -5.06 52.44 6.30
CA PHE A 507 -5.97 53.44 5.75
C PHE A 507 -5.53 54.82 6.16
N SER A 508 -5.80 55.78 5.27
CA SER A 508 -5.65 57.21 5.50
C SER A 508 -6.92 57.95 5.08
N LEU A 509 -7.24 58.99 5.80
CA LEU A 509 -8.36 59.90 5.52
C LEU A 509 -7.81 61.17 4.95
N GLU A 510 -8.14 61.46 3.70
CA GLU A 510 -7.78 62.71 3.02
C GLU A 510 -9.02 63.40 2.50
N ASN A 511 -9.35 64.58 3.07
CA ASN A 511 -10.52 65.41 2.72
C ASN A 511 -11.83 64.58 2.72
N ASP A 512 -12.36 64.19 1.54
CA ASP A 512 -13.61 63.45 1.38
C ASP A 512 -13.42 62.02 0.88
N HIS A 513 -12.18 61.49 0.88
CA HIS A 513 -11.93 60.09 0.50
C HIS A 513 -11.15 59.33 1.55
N LEU A 514 -11.48 58.07 1.60
CA LEU A 514 -10.76 57.03 2.34
C LEU A 514 -9.82 56.32 1.37
N GLU A 515 -8.52 56.39 1.63
CA GLU A 515 -7.54 55.60 0.92
C GLU A 515 -7.22 54.35 1.77
N ILE A 516 -7.43 53.16 1.20
CA ILE A 516 -7.13 51.87 1.83
C ILE A 516 -5.95 51.28 1.08
N THR A 517 -4.87 50.94 1.80
CA THR A 517 -3.70 50.29 1.23
C THR A 517 -3.64 48.87 1.76
N VAL A 518 -3.69 47.87 0.86
CA VAL A 518 -3.46 46.46 1.17
C VAL A 518 -2.03 46.10 0.82
N SER A 519 -1.27 45.59 1.78
CA SER A 519 0.14 45.17 1.60
C SER A 519 0.27 43.64 1.69
N ASN A 520 1.20 43.12 0.90
CA ASN A 520 1.57 41.71 0.88
C ASN A 520 3.09 41.55 1.07
N ASN A 521 3.49 41.09 2.25
CA ASN A 521 4.89 40.80 2.57
C ASN A 521 5.26 39.31 2.42
N TRP A 522 4.36 38.49 1.86
CA TRP A 522 4.63 37.09 1.54
C TRP A 522 5.40 36.94 0.22
N VAL A 523 6.04 35.78 0.03
CA VAL A 523 6.86 35.47 -1.15
C VAL A 523 6.06 35.21 -2.44
N LYS A 524 4.73 35.11 -2.33
CA LYS A 524 3.82 34.89 -3.46
C LYS A 524 2.82 36.03 -3.57
N ASP A 525 2.32 36.25 -4.79
CA ASP A 525 1.19 37.17 -5.04
C ASP A 525 -0.05 36.70 -4.29
N ALA A 526 -0.83 37.64 -3.79
CA ALA A 526 -2.09 37.38 -3.08
C ALA A 526 -3.30 37.83 -3.91
N ASN A 527 -4.26 36.94 -4.09
CA ASN A 527 -5.58 37.26 -4.63
C ASN A 527 -6.57 37.43 -3.50
N LEU A 528 -7.23 38.57 -3.42
CA LEU A 528 -8.03 38.95 -2.26
C LEU A 528 -9.32 39.66 -2.72
N VAL A 529 -10.27 39.73 -1.80
CA VAL A 529 -11.43 40.59 -1.94
C VAL A 529 -11.48 41.57 -0.77
N LEU A 530 -11.56 42.84 -1.09
CA LEU A 530 -11.81 43.89 -0.12
C LEU A 530 -13.32 44.14 -0.05
N GLY A 531 -13.93 43.72 1.05
CA GLY A 531 -15.32 44.00 1.37
C GLY A 531 -15.45 45.33 2.10
N ILE A 532 -16.34 46.18 1.65
CA ILE A 532 -16.60 47.50 2.22
C ILE A 532 -18.09 47.60 2.52
N GLU A 533 -18.43 47.68 3.76
CA GLU A 533 -19.80 47.79 4.24
C GLU A 533 -20.03 49.22 4.78
N THR A 534 -21.04 49.88 4.25
CA THR A 534 -21.57 51.15 4.75
C THR A 534 -22.98 50.93 5.28
N PRO A 535 -23.62 51.89 6.00
CA PRO A 535 -25.03 51.77 6.40
C PRO A 535 -26.02 51.56 5.24
N GLU A 536 -25.63 51.94 4.03
CA GLU A 536 -26.50 51.97 2.85
C GLU A 536 -26.17 50.88 1.82
N THR A 537 -24.92 50.36 1.81
CA THR A 537 -24.47 49.42 0.77
C THR A 537 -23.29 48.56 1.20
N TYR A 538 -23.14 47.43 0.50
CA TYR A 538 -21.97 46.58 0.58
C TYR A 538 -21.31 46.51 -0.80
N LEU A 539 -20.00 46.77 -0.87
CA LEU A 539 -19.20 46.74 -2.09
C LEU A 539 -18.05 45.74 -1.96
N GLU A 540 -17.72 45.04 -3.02
CA GLU A 540 -16.58 44.14 -3.11
C GLU A 540 -15.62 44.58 -4.21
N TYR A 541 -14.33 44.61 -3.89
CA TYR A 541 -13.27 44.88 -4.86
C TYR A 541 -12.32 43.68 -4.91
N SER A 542 -12.24 42.97 -6.04
CA SER A 542 -11.23 41.95 -6.28
C SER A 542 -9.88 42.64 -6.50
N ILE A 543 -8.89 42.27 -5.73
CA ILE A 543 -7.55 42.83 -5.77
C ILE A 543 -6.51 41.74 -5.89
N LYS A 544 -5.44 42.02 -6.66
CA LYS A 544 -4.25 41.20 -6.71
C LYS A 544 -3.08 42.01 -6.18
N VAL A 545 -2.51 41.61 -5.08
CA VAL A 545 -1.38 42.30 -4.46
C VAL A 545 -0.11 41.47 -4.69
N GLN A 546 0.83 42.04 -5.44
CA GLN A 546 2.09 41.36 -5.74
C GLN A 546 2.92 41.16 -4.48
N SER A 547 3.79 40.14 -4.51
CA SER A 547 4.77 39.89 -3.46
C SER A 547 5.62 41.14 -3.18
N GLY A 548 5.78 41.47 -1.91
CA GLY A 548 6.58 42.62 -1.46
C GLY A 548 6.01 43.99 -1.83
N SER A 549 4.73 44.09 -2.25
CA SER A 549 4.13 45.33 -2.70
C SER A 549 2.85 45.72 -1.94
N SER A 550 2.29 46.87 -2.26
CA SER A 550 1.02 47.34 -1.73
C SER A 550 0.14 47.94 -2.82
N GLU A 551 -1.16 47.77 -2.69
CA GLU A 551 -2.19 48.25 -3.66
C GLU A 551 -3.11 49.25 -2.97
N PRO A 552 -3.15 50.53 -3.42
CA PRO A 552 -4.06 51.53 -2.87
C PRO A 552 -5.42 51.49 -3.55
N ILE A 553 -6.49 51.63 -2.76
CA ILE A 553 -7.88 51.73 -3.24
C ILE A 553 -8.50 52.97 -2.62
N ARG A 554 -9.14 53.82 -3.45
CA ARG A 554 -9.78 55.05 -3.02
C ARG A 554 -11.29 54.94 -3.04
N ILE A 555 -11.92 55.37 -1.95
CA ILE A 555 -13.39 55.39 -1.78
C ILE A 555 -13.83 56.78 -1.42
N ASN A 556 -14.81 57.31 -2.16
CA ASN A 556 -15.37 58.63 -1.93
C ASN A 556 -16.65 58.55 -1.10
N GLY A 557 -16.91 59.56 -0.28
CA GLY A 557 -18.19 59.81 0.35
C GLY A 557 -18.64 58.77 1.37
N PHE A 558 -17.90 58.56 2.48
CA PHE A 558 -18.29 57.65 3.56
C PHE A 558 -18.56 58.37 4.88
N ASN A 559 -19.49 57.81 5.71
CA ASN A 559 -19.74 58.26 7.09
C ASN A 559 -19.30 57.21 8.10
N ASN A 560 -19.69 55.96 7.92
CA ASN A 560 -19.29 54.83 8.71
C ASN A 560 -18.95 53.68 7.76
N VAL A 561 -17.80 53.07 7.91
CA VAL A 561 -17.35 51.97 7.04
C VAL A 561 -16.77 50.85 7.84
N VAL A 562 -17.14 49.60 7.48
CA VAL A 562 -16.46 48.39 7.95
C VAL A 562 -15.70 47.81 6.75
N ILE A 563 -14.39 47.66 6.94
CA ILE A 563 -13.49 47.12 5.91
C ILE A 563 -13.13 45.70 6.30
N SER A 564 -13.36 44.73 5.40
CA SER A 564 -13.04 43.33 5.56
C SER A 564 -12.07 42.87 4.46
N LEU A 565 -11.04 42.15 4.84
CA LEU A 565 -10.15 41.45 3.90
C LEU A 565 -10.57 39.98 3.83
N LEU A 566 -10.97 39.53 2.66
CA LEU A 566 -11.61 38.25 2.42
C LEU A 566 -10.84 37.43 1.38
N SER A 567 -10.96 36.11 1.49
CA SER A 567 -10.50 35.20 0.43
C SER A 567 -11.39 35.30 -0.82
N PRO A 568 -10.84 35.02 -2.02
CA PRO A 568 -11.53 35.35 -3.26
C PRO A 568 -12.76 34.49 -3.60
N LYS A 569 -12.78 33.21 -3.14
CA LYS A 569 -13.86 32.27 -3.47
C LYS A 569 -14.85 32.11 -2.32
N THR A 570 -14.33 31.68 -1.15
CA THR A 570 -15.19 31.36 0.01
C THR A 570 -15.60 32.58 0.81
N ARG A 571 -15.03 33.75 0.53
CA ARG A 571 -15.23 34.99 1.34
C ARG A 571 -14.86 34.80 2.80
N THR A 572 -13.94 33.87 3.07
CA THR A 572 -13.42 33.67 4.43
C THR A 572 -12.64 34.89 4.86
N GLN A 573 -12.96 35.37 6.05
CA GLN A 573 -12.31 36.54 6.63
C GLN A 573 -10.86 36.24 6.99
N ILE A 574 -9.92 37.03 6.43
CA ILE A 574 -8.47 36.86 6.65
C ILE A 574 -7.99 37.65 7.86
N ARG A 575 -8.55 38.86 8.06
CA ARG A 575 -8.21 39.76 9.16
C ARG A 575 -9.48 40.22 9.87
N LYS A 576 -9.37 40.63 11.14
CA LYS A 576 -10.48 41.28 11.83
C LYS A 576 -10.93 42.51 11.04
N PRO A 577 -12.25 42.71 10.85
CA PRO A 577 -12.76 43.90 10.18
C PRO A 577 -12.33 45.17 10.88
N ILE A 578 -12.02 46.19 10.09
CA ILE A 578 -11.67 47.50 10.60
C ILE A 578 -12.92 48.39 10.52
N LYS A 579 -13.38 48.88 11.63
CA LYS A 579 -14.49 49.82 11.70
C LYS A 579 -13.96 51.25 11.75
N ILE A 580 -14.34 52.06 10.77
CA ILE A 580 -13.99 53.48 10.70
C ILE A 580 -15.28 54.31 10.89
N VAL A 581 -15.28 55.20 11.88
CA VAL A 581 -16.39 56.07 12.20
C VAL A 581 -15.90 57.51 12.01
N ARG A 582 -16.57 58.27 11.13
CA ARG A 582 -16.29 59.69 10.99
C ARG A 582 -17.09 60.46 12.07
N GLU A 583 -16.39 61.04 13.02
CA GLU A 583 -17.05 61.98 13.96
C GLU A 583 -17.49 63.21 13.17
N VAL A 584 -18.80 63.37 13.04
CA VAL A 584 -19.37 64.62 12.51
C VAL A 584 -19.27 65.65 13.65
N THR A 585 -18.23 66.47 13.64
CA THR A 585 -18.20 67.70 14.43
C THR A 585 -19.36 68.58 13.97
N LYS A 586 -20.45 68.62 14.74
CA LYS A 586 -21.50 69.60 14.59
C LYS A 586 -20.89 70.97 14.91
N HIS A 587 -20.66 71.79 13.88
CA HIS A 587 -20.46 73.23 14.05
C HIS A 587 -21.81 73.94 14.15
#